data_1e1cc375aae08930a9d6d4af7c5534c4
#
_entry.id   1e1cc375aae08930a9d6d4af7c5534c4
#
_cell.length_a   1.000
_cell.length_b   1.000
_cell.length_c   1.000
_cell.angle_alpha   90.00
_cell.angle_beta   90.00
_cell.angle_gamma   90.00
#
_symmetry.space_group_name_H-M   'P 1'
#
loop_
_entity.id
_entity.type
_entity.pdbx_description
1 polymer ?
#
loop_
_entity_poly.entity_id
_entity_poly.type
_entity_poly.pdbx_seq_one_letter_code
_entity_poly.pdbx_strand_id
1 'polypeptide(L)'
;MTSQWLAGIRQIPIDWNAVEADFIWKSPMETCNQDPIHHGEGDVWTHTRMVADLIETQPSFLGTDVGVLTALFHDCAKLGTRTIEVEDGRERIRHPGHARRGAQASWHDLWALGVPLATRLEVYWLCGWHQRVFHMWEGDRDTMLRKAIEFGAVGRWDRLIAFARCDTRGRIAEDNPARLQDLELLEDWLREEGLLFGHTWPNPWSRFYYLEKAGRSHFYAAQEPQGSRVTIMSGLPGSGKDTWVRQHREGWPVVSADAAREKLGVDPEDNQGTVVQAVREQIREHLRRKEPFVVNTTNLTRQMRQGTIALCRDYDARVEIVALDRPPDVVLRQNRERDRQVPEDVIRRLALKWEPPSRLEAHEVVWA
;
A
#
# COMPACT_ATOMS: atom_id res chain seq x y z
N MET A 1 18.44 7.57 -16.93
CA MET A 1 18.70 8.97 -16.55
C MET A 1 18.12 9.14 -15.16
N THR A 2 18.91 9.65 -14.23
CA THR A 2 18.40 9.95 -12.87
C THR A 2 17.47 11.14 -12.99
N SER A 3 16.25 11.04 -12.50
CA SER A 3 15.26 12.14 -12.51
C SER A 3 15.82 13.34 -11.74
N GLN A 4 15.69 14.55 -12.29
CA GLN A 4 16.22 15.78 -11.68
C GLN A 4 15.52 16.07 -10.35
N TRP A 5 14.19 15.86 -10.30
CA TRP A 5 13.43 16.10 -9.09
C TRP A 5 13.87 15.17 -7.92
N LEU A 6 14.22 13.91 -8.21
CA LEU A 6 14.70 12.98 -7.18
C LEU A 6 16.09 13.38 -6.65
N ALA A 7 16.92 14.03 -7.47
CA ALA A 7 18.17 14.61 -7.01
C ALA A 7 17.94 15.91 -6.20
N GLY A 8 16.96 16.73 -6.61
CA GLY A 8 16.61 17.98 -5.95
C GLY A 8 16.12 17.81 -4.52
N ILE A 9 15.28 16.79 -4.24
CA ILE A 9 14.77 16.51 -2.89
C ILE A 9 15.85 16.06 -1.90
N ARG A 10 17.02 15.67 -2.37
CA ARG A 10 18.16 15.23 -1.53
C ARG A 10 19.10 16.36 -1.16
N GLN A 11 18.86 17.56 -1.66
CA GLN A 11 19.59 18.75 -1.24
C GLN A 11 18.96 19.37 0.00
N ILE A 12 19.73 20.04 0.82
CA ILE A 12 19.29 20.76 2.01
C ILE A 12 19.83 22.20 1.92
N PRO A 13 18.96 23.21 1.70
CA PRO A 13 17.52 23.11 1.46
C PRO A 13 17.17 22.44 0.12
N ILE A 14 15.93 21.95 0.00
CA ILE A 14 15.42 21.31 -1.23
C ILE A 14 15.64 22.23 -2.43
N ASP A 15 16.24 21.69 -3.49
CA ASP A 15 16.35 22.40 -4.79
C ASP A 15 15.02 22.31 -5.56
N TRP A 16 14.12 23.25 -5.27
CA TRP A 16 12.81 23.33 -5.91
C TRP A 16 12.89 23.51 -7.43
N ASN A 17 13.94 24.17 -7.95
CA ASN A 17 14.10 24.30 -9.41
C ASN A 17 14.33 22.93 -10.06
N ALA A 18 15.14 22.08 -9.44
CA ALA A 18 15.37 20.72 -9.91
C ALA A 18 14.10 19.85 -9.75
N VAL A 19 13.34 20.02 -8.65
CA VAL A 19 12.07 19.31 -8.43
C VAL A 19 11.05 19.71 -9.49
N GLU A 20 10.87 20.99 -9.73
CA GLU A 20 9.87 21.50 -10.65
C GLU A 20 10.18 21.24 -12.14
N ALA A 21 11.43 20.88 -12.46
CA ALA A 21 11.85 20.64 -13.83
C ALA A 21 11.19 19.41 -14.47
N ASP A 22 11.00 18.33 -13.70
CA ASP A 22 10.50 17.04 -14.22
C ASP A 22 9.56 16.27 -13.30
N PHE A 23 9.08 16.86 -12.18
CA PHE A 23 8.07 16.24 -11.34
C PHE A 23 6.69 16.30 -11.99
N ILE A 24 6.21 15.17 -12.48
CA ILE A 24 5.01 15.08 -13.33
C ILE A 24 3.72 15.53 -12.64
N TRP A 25 3.65 15.51 -11.31
CA TRP A 25 2.49 15.90 -10.53
C TRP A 25 2.41 17.41 -10.24
N LYS A 26 3.49 18.19 -10.50
CA LYS A 26 3.51 19.63 -10.25
C LYS A 26 2.33 20.34 -10.91
N SER A 27 2.21 20.26 -12.23
CA SER A 27 1.17 20.98 -12.99
C SER A 27 -0.26 20.56 -12.60
N PRO A 28 -0.61 19.28 -12.42
CA PRO A 28 -1.90 18.90 -11.87
C PRO A 28 -2.19 19.49 -10.47
N MET A 29 -1.17 19.59 -9.61
CA MET A 29 -1.33 20.12 -8.26
C MET A 29 -1.49 21.66 -8.24
N GLU A 30 -0.77 22.40 -9.08
CA GLU A 30 -0.91 23.85 -9.24
C GLU A 30 -2.31 24.26 -9.74
N THR A 31 -2.94 23.41 -10.54
CA THR A 31 -4.30 23.67 -11.06
C THR A 31 -5.41 23.20 -10.11
N CYS A 32 -5.07 22.57 -9.01
CA CYS A 32 -6.02 22.02 -8.04
C CYS A 32 -6.21 22.95 -6.86
N ASN A 33 -7.15 23.89 -6.94
CA ASN A 33 -7.56 24.71 -5.81
C ASN A 33 -8.25 23.85 -4.75
N GLN A 34 -8.00 24.17 -3.49
CA GLN A 34 -8.52 23.49 -2.31
C GLN A 34 -9.65 24.32 -1.65
N ASP A 35 -10.33 23.73 -0.65
CA ASP A 35 -11.33 24.45 0.12
C ASP A 35 -10.66 25.57 0.93
N PRO A 36 -11.02 26.86 0.72
CA PRO A 36 -10.33 27.98 1.35
C PRO A 36 -10.48 28.05 2.87
N ILE A 37 -11.45 27.35 3.46
CA ILE A 37 -11.62 27.29 4.92
C ILE A 37 -10.50 26.45 5.56
N HIS A 38 -10.04 25.42 4.86
CA HIS A 38 -9.01 24.49 5.35
C HIS A 38 -7.64 24.69 4.70
N HIS A 39 -7.59 25.44 3.60
CA HIS A 39 -6.39 25.64 2.79
C HIS A 39 -6.36 27.09 2.25
N GLY A 40 -6.11 28.06 3.15
CA GLY A 40 -5.98 29.47 2.80
C GLY A 40 -4.76 29.76 1.92
N GLU A 41 -3.80 28.83 1.81
CA GLU A 41 -2.66 28.88 0.91
C GLU A 41 -3.05 28.68 -0.57
N GLY A 42 -4.21 28.08 -0.86
CA GLY A 42 -4.85 28.00 -2.18
C GLY A 42 -4.73 26.65 -2.87
N ASP A 43 -3.69 26.43 -3.66
CA ASP A 43 -3.54 25.20 -4.46
C ASP A 43 -2.75 24.09 -3.75
N VAL A 44 -2.84 22.87 -4.31
CA VAL A 44 -2.19 21.68 -3.72
C VAL A 44 -0.66 21.77 -3.82
N TRP A 45 -0.09 22.39 -4.87
CA TRP A 45 1.35 22.48 -5.01
C TRP A 45 1.99 23.42 -3.97
N THR A 46 1.38 24.58 -3.75
CA THR A 46 1.77 25.53 -2.70
C THR A 46 1.76 24.83 -1.33
N HIS A 47 0.67 24.13 -0.98
CA HIS A 47 0.58 23.33 0.24
C HIS A 47 1.69 22.28 0.33
N THR A 48 1.90 21.52 -0.73
CA THR A 48 2.92 20.45 -0.78
C THR A 48 4.32 20.97 -0.51
N ARG A 49 4.69 22.12 -1.08
CA ARG A 49 5.99 22.75 -0.80
C ARG A 49 6.13 23.16 0.66
N MET A 50 5.10 23.81 1.22
CA MET A 50 5.11 24.21 2.64
C MET A 50 5.28 22.99 3.56
N VAL A 51 4.63 21.86 3.27
CA VAL A 51 4.79 20.62 4.03
C VAL A 51 6.19 20.03 3.87
N ALA A 52 6.73 19.99 2.64
CA ALA A 52 8.06 19.44 2.38
C ALA A 52 9.17 20.22 3.07
N ASP A 53 9.11 21.55 3.05
CA ASP A 53 10.08 22.44 3.72
C ASP A 53 10.08 22.23 5.26
N LEU A 54 8.90 21.95 5.85
CA LEU A 54 8.78 21.62 7.26
C LEU A 54 9.32 20.22 7.61
N ILE A 55 9.16 19.25 6.70
CA ILE A 55 9.61 17.87 6.89
C ILE A 55 11.13 17.75 6.87
N GLU A 56 11.81 18.58 6.11
CA GLU A 56 13.26 18.57 5.97
C GLU A 56 13.99 18.64 7.34
N THR A 57 13.40 19.32 8.29
CA THR A 57 13.96 19.49 9.64
C THR A 57 13.43 18.51 10.69
N GLN A 58 12.56 17.57 10.30
CA GLN A 58 11.96 16.64 11.27
C GLN A 58 12.90 15.50 11.64
N PRO A 59 13.21 15.30 12.95
CA PRO A 59 14.13 14.27 13.40
C PRO A 59 13.77 12.86 12.93
N SER A 60 12.48 12.53 12.85
CA SER A 60 11.98 11.22 12.40
C SER A 60 12.30 10.89 10.95
N PHE A 61 12.65 11.88 10.12
CA PHE A 61 12.93 11.73 8.69
C PHE A 61 14.39 12.05 8.32
N LEU A 62 15.22 12.49 9.25
CA LEU A 62 16.62 12.82 8.97
C LEU A 62 17.36 11.63 8.35
N GLY A 63 18.11 11.91 7.28
CA GLY A 63 18.89 10.91 6.55
C GLY A 63 18.09 9.96 5.68
N THR A 64 16.79 10.27 5.42
CA THR A 64 15.93 9.47 4.54
C THR A 64 15.13 10.33 3.57
N ASP A 65 14.86 9.82 2.37
CA ASP A 65 13.99 10.49 1.39
C ASP A 65 12.49 10.34 1.74
N VAL A 66 12.13 9.51 2.73
CA VAL A 66 10.74 9.10 3.00
C VAL A 66 9.82 10.28 3.27
N GLY A 67 10.26 11.23 4.12
CA GLY A 67 9.42 12.37 4.51
C GLY A 67 9.07 13.26 3.34
N VAL A 68 10.09 13.70 2.59
CA VAL A 68 9.90 14.59 1.42
C VAL A 68 9.13 13.87 0.31
N LEU A 69 9.42 12.60 0.04
CA LEU A 69 8.65 11.79 -0.90
C LEU A 69 7.18 11.68 -0.46
N THR A 70 6.92 11.48 0.83
CA THR A 70 5.54 11.47 1.34
C THR A 70 4.87 12.82 1.11
N ALA A 71 5.54 13.95 1.38
CA ALA A 71 5.02 15.29 1.12
C ALA A 71 4.67 15.49 -0.35
N LEU A 72 5.52 15.07 -1.27
CA LEU A 72 5.27 15.20 -2.71
C LEU A 72 4.07 14.38 -3.20
N PHE A 73 3.81 13.22 -2.58
CA PHE A 73 2.79 12.29 -3.09
C PHE A 73 1.49 12.26 -2.29
N HIS A 74 1.42 12.74 -1.03
CA HIS A 74 0.23 12.57 -0.19
C HIS A 74 -1.05 13.11 -0.84
N ASP A 75 -0.94 14.25 -1.50
CA ASP A 75 -2.05 15.00 -2.09
C ASP A 75 -2.04 15.02 -3.63
N CYS A 76 -1.09 14.36 -4.30
CA CYS A 76 -0.93 14.41 -5.76
C CYS A 76 -2.19 13.97 -6.54
N ALA A 77 -3.05 13.16 -5.94
CA ALA A 77 -4.27 12.66 -6.57
C ALA A 77 -5.51 13.54 -6.31
N LYS A 78 -5.39 14.68 -5.62
CA LYS A 78 -6.54 15.56 -5.29
C LYS A 78 -7.28 16.04 -6.53
N LEU A 79 -6.58 16.45 -7.60
CA LEU A 79 -7.23 16.92 -8.82
C LEU A 79 -8.17 15.85 -9.42
N GLY A 80 -7.72 14.61 -9.49
CA GLY A 80 -8.49 13.48 -10.04
C GLY A 80 -9.63 12.96 -9.14
N THR A 81 -9.78 13.54 -7.94
CA THR A 81 -10.81 13.14 -6.96
C THR A 81 -11.67 14.32 -6.50
N ARG A 82 -11.46 15.49 -7.10
CA ARG A 82 -12.16 16.72 -6.70
C ARG A 82 -13.66 16.61 -6.94
N THR A 83 -14.44 16.94 -5.90
CA THR A 83 -15.88 17.14 -5.95
C THR A 83 -16.23 18.50 -5.37
N ILE A 84 -17.36 19.07 -5.81
CA ILE A 84 -17.93 20.29 -5.24
C ILE A 84 -19.29 19.93 -4.67
N GLU A 85 -19.49 20.22 -3.40
CA GLU A 85 -20.74 20.01 -2.66
C GLU A 85 -21.25 21.34 -2.15
N VAL A 86 -22.55 21.48 -1.99
CA VAL A 86 -23.16 22.69 -1.41
C VAL A 86 -23.60 22.38 0.02
N GLU A 87 -22.96 23.03 0.98
CA GLU A 87 -23.31 22.94 2.42
C GLU A 87 -23.66 24.34 2.93
N ASP A 88 -24.82 24.46 3.53
CA ASP A 88 -25.35 25.76 4.07
C ASP A 88 -25.28 26.92 3.05
N GLY A 89 -25.56 26.61 1.78
CA GLY A 89 -25.56 27.60 0.68
C GLY A 89 -24.17 28.03 0.21
N ARG A 90 -23.09 27.35 0.64
CA ARG A 90 -21.70 27.61 0.22
C ARG A 90 -21.13 26.41 -0.51
N GLU A 91 -20.33 26.66 -1.54
CA GLU A 91 -19.56 25.62 -2.20
C GLU A 91 -18.43 25.13 -1.28
N ARG A 92 -18.32 23.82 -1.15
CA ARG A 92 -17.26 23.13 -0.42
C ARG A 92 -16.50 22.22 -1.40
N ILE A 93 -15.18 22.31 -1.38
CA ILE A 93 -14.31 21.49 -2.22
C ILE A 93 -13.85 20.29 -1.40
N ARG A 94 -14.12 19.09 -1.92
CA ARG A 94 -13.73 17.83 -1.29
C ARG A 94 -12.92 16.96 -2.25
N HIS A 95 -12.11 16.06 -1.69
CA HIS A 95 -11.23 15.17 -2.46
C HIS A 95 -11.34 13.71 -1.96
N PRO A 96 -12.52 13.05 -2.12
CA PRO A 96 -12.73 11.71 -1.57
C PRO A 96 -11.77 10.69 -2.19
N GLY A 97 -11.07 9.92 -1.31
CA GLY A 97 -10.19 8.83 -1.74
C GLY A 97 -8.83 9.25 -2.32
N HIS A 98 -8.46 10.55 -2.29
CA HIS A 98 -7.16 11.02 -2.77
C HIS A 98 -5.99 10.33 -2.09
N ALA A 99 -6.06 10.10 -0.77
CA ALA A 99 -4.99 9.45 -0.01
C ALA A 99 -4.65 8.05 -0.55
N ARG A 100 -5.68 7.22 -0.84
CA ARG A 100 -5.47 5.90 -1.44
C ARG A 100 -4.89 6.00 -2.86
N ARG A 101 -5.40 6.94 -3.68
CA ARG A 101 -4.91 7.13 -5.06
C ARG A 101 -3.49 7.71 -5.07
N GLY A 102 -3.16 8.63 -4.16
CA GLY A 102 -1.81 9.17 -3.98
C GLY A 102 -0.81 8.09 -3.55
N ALA A 103 -1.21 7.24 -2.60
CA ALA A 103 -0.40 6.07 -2.22
C ALA A 103 -0.14 5.14 -3.43
N GLN A 104 -1.17 4.86 -4.24
CA GLN A 104 -1.00 4.02 -5.43
C GLN A 104 -0.10 4.68 -6.48
N ALA A 105 -0.21 6.00 -6.67
CA ALA A 105 0.67 6.77 -7.56
C ALA A 105 2.12 6.70 -7.06
N SER A 106 2.36 6.96 -5.77
CA SER A 106 3.71 6.89 -5.20
C SER A 106 4.32 5.50 -5.36
N TRP A 107 3.55 4.43 -5.13
CA TRP A 107 4.03 3.06 -5.30
C TRP A 107 4.53 2.79 -6.72
N HIS A 108 3.72 3.17 -7.72
CA HIS A 108 4.04 2.95 -9.13
C HIS A 108 5.20 3.83 -9.61
N ASP A 109 5.16 5.15 -9.34
CA ASP A 109 6.13 6.10 -9.88
C ASP A 109 7.52 5.89 -9.25
N LEU A 110 7.57 5.65 -7.95
CA LEU A 110 8.81 5.36 -7.26
C LEU A 110 9.39 3.99 -7.65
N TRP A 111 8.53 3.00 -8.00
CA TRP A 111 8.98 1.74 -8.59
C TRP A 111 9.60 1.98 -9.98
N ALA A 112 8.97 2.79 -10.82
CA ALA A 112 9.47 3.12 -12.15
C ALA A 112 10.84 3.83 -12.10
N LEU A 113 11.13 4.55 -11.03
CA LEU A 113 12.39 5.25 -10.79
C LEU A 113 13.44 4.39 -10.07
N GLY A 114 13.11 3.15 -9.71
CA GLY A 114 14.04 2.26 -9.01
C GLY A 114 14.30 2.65 -7.55
N VAL A 115 13.41 3.40 -6.92
CA VAL A 115 13.52 3.73 -5.49
C VAL A 115 13.46 2.44 -4.66
N PRO A 116 14.29 2.27 -3.62
CA PRO A 116 14.33 1.04 -2.82
C PRO A 116 12.97 0.64 -2.24
N LEU A 117 12.69 -0.65 -2.22
CA LEU A 117 11.42 -1.23 -1.76
C LEU A 117 10.99 -0.71 -0.38
N ALA A 118 11.91 -0.68 0.59
CA ALA A 118 11.61 -0.23 1.96
C ALA A 118 11.09 1.21 1.97
N THR A 119 11.74 2.12 1.23
CA THR A 119 11.31 3.52 1.07
C THR A 119 9.94 3.60 0.42
N ARG A 120 9.70 2.86 -0.68
CA ARG A 120 8.42 2.85 -1.38
C ARG A 120 7.27 2.35 -0.52
N LEU A 121 7.49 1.29 0.25
CA LEU A 121 6.48 0.76 1.17
C LEU A 121 6.11 1.78 2.24
N GLU A 122 7.11 2.45 2.82
CA GLU A 122 6.85 3.42 3.86
C GLU A 122 6.11 4.66 3.32
N VAL A 123 6.53 5.21 2.19
CA VAL A 123 5.82 6.31 1.51
C VAL A 123 4.39 5.91 1.16
N TYR A 124 4.18 4.71 0.61
CA TYR A 124 2.84 4.19 0.31
C TYR A 124 1.92 4.20 1.53
N TRP A 125 2.41 3.70 2.67
CA TRP A 125 1.59 3.63 3.88
C TRP A 125 1.36 5.00 4.51
N LEU A 126 2.36 5.86 4.54
CA LEU A 126 2.21 7.23 5.04
C LEU A 126 1.21 8.02 4.18
N CYS A 127 1.34 8.01 2.86
CA CYS A 127 0.37 8.61 1.96
C CYS A 127 -1.04 8.04 2.15
N GLY A 128 -1.18 6.72 2.27
CA GLY A 128 -2.47 6.06 2.42
C GLY A 128 -3.18 6.33 3.75
N TRP A 129 -2.43 6.70 4.78
CA TRP A 129 -2.94 6.92 6.14
C TRP A 129 -2.95 8.39 6.58
N HIS A 130 -2.37 9.32 5.84
CA HIS A 130 -2.20 10.71 6.28
C HIS A 130 -3.51 11.40 6.70
N GLN A 131 -4.65 11.06 6.10
CA GLN A 131 -5.95 11.59 6.53
C GLN A 131 -6.55 10.80 7.70
N ARG A 132 -6.27 9.47 7.78
CA ARG A 132 -6.87 8.62 8.82
C ARG A 132 -6.38 8.95 10.22
N VAL A 133 -5.21 9.54 10.36
CA VAL A 133 -4.64 9.96 11.65
C VAL A 133 -5.56 10.97 12.37
N PHE A 134 -6.25 11.83 11.64
CA PHE A 134 -7.19 12.82 12.18
C PHE A 134 -8.55 12.22 12.57
N HIS A 135 -8.83 10.98 12.16
CA HIS A 135 -10.05 10.24 12.47
C HIS A 135 -9.81 9.10 13.48
N MET A 136 -8.71 9.17 14.24
CA MET A 136 -8.38 8.13 15.21
C MET A 136 -9.35 8.10 16.39
N TRP A 137 -9.84 9.26 16.81
CA TRP A 137 -10.77 9.41 17.93
C TRP A 137 -12.22 9.01 17.61
N GLU A 138 -12.53 8.66 16.37
CA GLU A 138 -13.85 8.21 15.96
C GLU A 138 -14.08 6.74 16.32
N GLY A 139 -15.16 6.49 17.06
CA GLY A 139 -15.58 5.16 17.50
C GLY A 139 -15.27 4.88 18.97
N ASP A 140 -15.47 3.62 19.37
CA ASP A 140 -15.14 3.14 20.71
C ASP A 140 -13.64 2.81 20.84
N ARG A 141 -13.21 2.51 22.08
CA ARG A 141 -11.81 2.20 22.38
C ARG A 141 -11.30 1.00 21.57
N ASP A 142 -12.12 -0.03 21.35
CA ASP A 142 -11.72 -1.21 20.59
C ASP A 142 -11.48 -0.88 19.12
N THR A 143 -12.30 0.00 18.55
CA THR A 143 -12.13 0.53 17.19
C THR A 143 -10.84 1.33 17.07
N MET A 144 -10.54 2.20 18.04
CA MET A 144 -9.30 3.00 18.09
C MET A 144 -8.07 2.08 18.21
N LEU A 145 -8.07 1.13 19.13
CA LEU A 145 -7.01 0.14 19.29
C LEU A 145 -6.78 -0.66 18.00
N ARG A 146 -7.86 -1.08 17.35
CA ARG A 146 -7.76 -1.80 16.09
C ARG A 146 -7.12 -0.97 14.99
N LYS A 147 -7.55 0.28 14.80
CA LYS A 147 -6.92 1.22 13.85
C LYS A 147 -5.42 1.40 14.16
N ALA A 148 -5.07 1.57 15.44
CA ALA A 148 -3.69 1.77 15.88
C ALA A 148 -2.82 0.54 15.60
N ILE A 149 -3.31 -0.64 15.88
CA ILE A 149 -2.62 -1.92 15.64
C ILE A 149 -2.50 -2.20 14.12
N GLU A 150 -3.55 -1.92 13.34
CA GLU A 150 -3.53 -2.07 11.89
C GLU A 150 -2.43 -1.22 11.25
N PHE A 151 -2.34 0.06 11.59
CA PHE A 151 -1.27 0.89 11.04
C PHE A 151 0.11 0.45 11.55
N GLY A 152 0.26 0.18 12.85
CA GLY A 152 1.53 -0.28 13.43
C GLY A 152 2.05 -1.60 12.86
N ALA A 153 1.20 -2.40 12.18
CA ALA A 153 1.63 -3.61 11.46
C ALA A 153 2.29 -3.32 10.09
N VAL A 154 2.10 -2.12 9.54
CA VAL A 154 2.57 -1.74 8.19
C VAL A 154 3.37 -0.44 8.13
N GLY A 155 3.29 0.40 9.16
CA GLY A 155 3.93 1.71 9.22
C GLY A 155 4.45 2.04 10.62
N ARG A 156 4.99 3.24 10.76
CA ARG A 156 5.56 3.77 12.01
C ARG A 156 4.73 4.96 12.47
N TRP A 157 4.13 4.88 13.64
CA TRP A 157 3.30 5.94 14.20
C TRP A 157 4.06 7.24 14.46
N ASP A 158 5.30 7.15 14.94
CA ASP A 158 6.14 8.33 15.15
C ASP A 158 6.36 9.14 13.86
N ARG A 159 6.50 8.46 12.72
CA ARG A 159 6.61 9.10 11.40
C ARG A 159 5.28 9.62 10.88
N LEU A 160 4.18 8.88 11.04
CA LEU A 160 2.87 9.36 10.62
C LEU A 160 2.45 10.61 11.39
N ILE A 161 2.68 10.64 12.71
CA ILE A 161 2.37 11.81 13.55
C ILE A 161 3.28 13.00 13.19
N ALA A 162 4.58 12.77 13.00
CA ALA A 162 5.50 13.81 12.56
C ALA A 162 5.08 14.39 11.20
N PHE A 163 4.70 13.52 10.26
CA PHE A 163 4.16 13.94 8.96
C PHE A 163 2.87 14.76 9.13
N ALA A 164 1.89 14.27 9.89
CA ALA A 164 0.61 14.95 10.11
C ALA A 164 0.77 16.32 10.77
N ARG A 165 1.77 16.49 11.66
CA ARG A 165 2.12 17.80 12.22
C ARG A 165 2.65 18.76 11.15
N CYS A 166 3.48 18.28 10.23
CA CYS A 166 3.95 19.10 9.10
C CYS A 166 2.84 19.42 8.13
N ASP A 167 1.99 18.45 7.79
CA ASP A 167 0.79 18.64 6.96
C ASP A 167 -0.13 19.71 7.57
N THR A 168 -0.43 19.63 8.87
CA THR A 168 -1.23 20.64 9.58
C THR A 168 -0.56 22.01 9.58
N ARG A 169 0.74 22.11 9.86
CA ARG A 169 1.46 23.40 9.88
C ARG A 169 1.70 23.99 8.50
N GLY A 170 1.73 23.15 7.48
CA GLY A 170 1.90 23.53 6.07
C GLY A 170 0.64 24.07 5.42
N ARG A 171 -0.46 24.22 6.15
CA ARG A 171 -1.70 24.82 5.66
C ARG A 171 -2.06 26.07 6.47
N ILE A 172 -2.84 26.96 5.85
CA ILE A 172 -3.37 28.16 6.48
C ILE A 172 -4.84 27.91 6.82
N ALA A 173 -5.11 27.54 8.10
CA ALA A 173 -6.45 27.23 8.58
C ALA A 173 -6.62 27.55 10.06
N GLU A 174 -7.84 27.96 10.45
CA GLU A 174 -8.15 28.34 11.83
C GLU A 174 -8.13 27.12 12.79
N ASP A 175 -8.40 25.92 12.29
CA ASP A 175 -8.46 24.68 13.08
C ASP A 175 -7.08 24.04 13.36
N ASN A 176 -5.99 24.62 12.86
CA ASN A 176 -4.63 24.08 13.05
C ASN A 176 -4.24 23.85 14.53
N PRO A 177 -4.50 24.77 15.48
CA PRO A 177 -4.15 24.54 16.89
C PRO A 177 -4.87 23.32 17.48
N ALA A 178 -6.17 23.16 17.20
CA ALA A 178 -6.93 22.01 17.68
C ALA A 178 -6.40 20.69 17.11
N ARG A 179 -6.11 20.64 15.82
CA ARG A 179 -5.53 19.44 15.17
C ARG A 179 -4.15 19.08 15.71
N LEU A 180 -3.31 20.07 16.00
CA LEU A 180 -1.98 19.82 16.62
C LEU A 180 -2.15 19.25 18.02
N GLN A 181 -3.11 19.75 18.81
CA GLN A 181 -3.42 19.21 20.13
C GLN A 181 -3.93 17.77 20.05
N ASP A 182 -4.83 17.46 19.09
CA ASP A 182 -5.31 16.09 18.85
C ASP A 182 -4.18 15.12 18.52
N LEU A 183 -3.16 15.57 17.75
CA LEU A 183 -1.98 14.76 17.43
C LEU A 183 -1.05 14.56 18.64
N GLU A 184 -0.97 15.53 19.55
CA GLU A 184 -0.21 15.37 20.82
C GLU A 184 -0.90 14.34 21.72
N LEU A 185 -2.22 14.45 21.90
CA LEU A 185 -3.02 13.49 22.65
C LEU A 185 -2.95 12.08 22.05
N LEU A 186 -2.95 11.98 20.71
CA LEU A 186 -2.82 10.68 20.02
C LEU A 186 -1.44 10.06 20.28
N GLU A 187 -0.37 10.84 20.23
CA GLU A 187 0.97 10.31 20.49
C GLU A 187 1.10 9.82 21.93
N ASP A 188 0.57 10.56 22.92
CA ASP A 188 0.58 10.17 24.32
C ASP A 188 -0.24 8.92 24.56
N TRP A 189 -1.44 8.83 24.00
CA TRP A 189 -2.27 7.63 24.08
C TRP A 189 -1.59 6.40 23.46
N LEU A 190 -0.97 6.54 22.27
CA LEU A 190 -0.22 5.44 21.64
C LEU A 190 0.98 5.01 22.47
N ARG A 191 1.61 5.93 23.22
CA ARG A 191 2.72 5.63 24.12
C ARG A 191 2.22 4.88 25.35
N GLU A 192 1.11 5.30 25.95
CA GLU A 192 0.47 4.64 27.09
C GLU A 192 0.00 3.22 26.75
N GLU A 193 -0.58 3.04 25.56
CA GLU A 193 -1.01 1.71 25.07
C GLU A 193 0.17 0.83 24.58
N GLY A 194 1.41 1.36 24.55
CA GLY A 194 2.59 0.64 24.05
C GLY A 194 2.58 0.39 22.53
N LEU A 195 1.84 1.21 21.76
CA LEU A 195 1.61 1.03 20.32
C LEU A 195 2.43 1.96 19.43
N LEU A 196 3.09 2.99 19.99
CA LEU A 196 3.82 4.01 19.22
C LEU A 196 4.90 3.41 18.29
N PHE A 197 5.54 2.33 18.72
CA PHE A 197 6.56 1.63 17.94
C PHE A 197 6.11 0.25 17.44
N GLY A 198 4.81 0.02 17.38
CA GLY A 198 4.18 -1.21 16.93
C GLY A 198 3.73 -2.13 18.08
N HIS A 199 2.93 -3.11 17.75
CA HIS A 199 2.36 -4.06 18.71
C HIS A 199 3.20 -5.34 18.81
N THR A 200 3.46 -5.79 20.06
CA THR A 200 4.11 -7.08 20.32
C THR A 200 3.07 -8.18 20.39
N TRP A 201 3.19 -9.15 19.49
CA TRP A 201 2.25 -10.26 19.39
C TRP A 201 2.66 -11.41 20.31
N PRO A 202 1.69 -12.10 20.97
CA PRO A 202 1.98 -13.26 21.80
C PRO A 202 2.70 -14.40 21.05
N ASN A 203 2.38 -14.57 19.77
CA ASN A 203 3.03 -15.51 18.86
C ASN A 203 2.82 -15.11 17.37
N PRO A 204 3.47 -15.78 16.41
CA PRO A 204 3.39 -15.42 14.98
C PRO A 204 1.96 -15.49 14.39
N TRP A 205 1.07 -16.29 14.97
CA TRP A 205 -0.30 -16.52 14.47
C TRP A 205 -1.29 -15.47 14.96
N SER A 206 -1.01 -14.82 16.10
CA SER A 206 -1.93 -13.92 16.80
C SER A 206 -2.27 -12.68 15.96
N ARG A 207 -1.34 -12.14 15.18
CA ARG A 207 -1.60 -10.97 14.33
C ARG A 207 -2.70 -11.23 13.31
N PHE A 208 -2.55 -12.26 12.50
CA PHE A 208 -3.53 -12.58 11.44
C PHE A 208 -4.89 -12.95 12.06
N TYR A 209 -4.88 -13.76 13.13
CA TYR A 209 -6.08 -14.06 13.89
C TYR A 209 -6.82 -12.81 14.35
N TYR A 210 -6.13 -11.85 14.98
CA TYR A 210 -6.74 -10.61 15.45
C TYR A 210 -7.31 -9.75 14.32
N LEU A 211 -6.52 -9.55 13.26
CA LEU A 211 -6.87 -8.67 12.15
C LEU A 211 -8.01 -9.22 11.28
N GLU A 212 -8.19 -10.52 11.26
CA GLU A 212 -9.19 -11.19 10.44
C GLU A 212 -10.63 -10.86 10.84
N LYS A 213 -10.91 -10.69 12.13
CA LYS A 213 -12.28 -10.48 12.64
C LYS A 213 -12.29 -9.47 13.79
N ALA A 214 -13.27 -8.55 13.76
CA ALA A 214 -13.52 -7.63 14.87
C ALA A 214 -13.94 -8.38 16.16
N GLY A 215 -13.73 -7.75 17.31
CA GLY A 215 -14.11 -8.29 18.63
C GLY A 215 -13.16 -9.37 19.17
N ARG A 216 -12.02 -9.62 18.52
CA ARG A 216 -10.96 -10.50 19.05
C ARG A 216 -9.98 -9.73 19.92
N SER A 217 -9.42 -10.37 20.93
CA SER A 217 -8.37 -9.77 21.77
C SER A 217 -7.01 -9.83 21.10
N HIS A 218 -6.27 -8.73 21.09
CA HIS A 218 -4.90 -8.66 20.58
C HIS A 218 -3.87 -9.32 21.53
N PHE A 219 -4.26 -9.67 22.75
CA PHE A 219 -3.47 -10.44 23.70
C PHE A 219 -3.67 -11.95 23.58
N TYR A 220 -4.60 -12.41 22.73
CA TYR A 220 -4.86 -13.84 22.60
C TYR A 220 -3.73 -14.53 21.84
N ALA A 221 -3.15 -15.56 22.47
CA ALA A 221 -2.17 -16.44 21.83
C ALA A 221 -2.91 -17.42 20.90
N ALA A 222 -3.01 -17.06 19.63
CA ALA A 222 -3.70 -17.88 18.65
C ALA A 222 -2.97 -19.22 18.42
N GLN A 223 -3.73 -20.26 18.08
CA GLN A 223 -3.18 -21.56 17.72
C GLN A 223 -2.57 -21.50 16.30
N GLU A 224 -1.56 -22.34 16.07
CA GLU A 224 -1.03 -22.56 14.73
C GLU A 224 -2.10 -23.17 13.84
N PRO A 225 -2.31 -22.64 12.61
CA PRO A 225 -3.24 -23.25 11.65
C PRO A 225 -2.85 -24.68 11.32
N GLN A 226 -3.84 -25.60 11.35
CA GLN A 226 -3.64 -27.04 11.15
C GLN A 226 -4.00 -27.54 9.74
N GLY A 227 -4.38 -26.61 8.87
CA GLY A 227 -4.69 -26.88 7.45
C GLY A 227 -3.45 -26.89 6.55
N SER A 228 -3.67 -26.69 5.28
CA SER A 228 -2.62 -26.61 4.24
C SER A 228 -1.65 -25.48 4.49
N ARG A 229 -0.41 -25.64 4.04
CA ARG A 229 0.53 -24.52 3.84
C ARG A 229 0.38 -24.00 2.41
N VAL A 230 -0.02 -22.72 2.27
CA VAL A 230 -0.34 -22.11 0.98
C VAL A 230 0.58 -20.94 0.71
N THR A 231 1.30 -21.00 -0.42
CA THR A 231 2.08 -19.87 -0.92
C THR A 231 1.30 -19.19 -2.06
N ILE A 232 0.94 -17.92 -1.88
CA ILE A 232 0.29 -17.09 -2.91
C ILE A 232 1.36 -16.21 -3.54
N MET A 233 1.61 -16.41 -4.85
CA MET A 233 2.54 -15.56 -5.59
C MET A 233 1.88 -14.22 -5.93
N SER A 234 2.60 -13.12 -5.80
CA SER A 234 2.20 -11.78 -6.24
C SER A 234 3.32 -11.15 -7.05
N GLY A 235 3.02 -10.63 -8.24
CA GLY A 235 4.02 -9.99 -9.09
C GLY A 235 3.61 -9.93 -10.56
N LEU A 236 4.23 -9.02 -11.29
CA LEU A 236 3.96 -8.78 -12.71
C LEU A 236 4.29 -10.00 -13.58
N PRO A 237 3.69 -10.13 -14.78
CA PRO A 237 4.22 -11.04 -15.80
C PRO A 237 5.69 -10.73 -16.06
N GLY A 238 6.53 -11.76 -16.17
CA GLY A 238 7.99 -11.57 -16.33
C GLY A 238 8.76 -11.29 -15.03
N SER A 239 8.14 -11.24 -13.84
CA SER A 239 8.86 -11.01 -12.58
C SER A 239 9.63 -12.23 -12.05
N GLY A 240 9.52 -13.42 -12.70
CA GLY A 240 10.25 -14.62 -12.29
C GLY A 240 9.53 -15.52 -11.28
N LYS A 241 8.20 -15.42 -11.15
CA LYS A 241 7.39 -16.25 -10.24
C LYS A 241 7.61 -17.75 -10.41
N ASP A 242 7.58 -18.24 -11.65
CA ASP A 242 7.77 -19.67 -11.94
C ASP A 242 9.16 -20.16 -11.52
N THR A 243 10.18 -19.36 -11.72
CA THR A 243 11.55 -19.64 -11.31
C THR A 243 11.65 -19.71 -9.79
N TRP A 244 11.06 -18.75 -9.09
CA TRP A 244 11.03 -18.73 -7.63
C TRP A 244 10.33 -19.98 -7.08
N VAL A 245 9.17 -20.34 -7.63
CA VAL A 245 8.41 -21.53 -7.23
C VAL A 245 9.24 -22.80 -7.39
N ARG A 246 9.89 -22.98 -8.54
CA ARG A 246 10.76 -24.16 -8.79
C ARG A 246 11.91 -24.25 -7.79
N GLN A 247 12.49 -23.13 -7.38
CA GLN A 247 13.63 -23.10 -6.48
C GLN A 247 13.27 -23.28 -5.00
N HIS A 248 12.09 -22.83 -4.58
CA HIS A 248 11.73 -22.73 -3.15
C HIS A 248 10.54 -23.62 -2.75
N ARG A 249 9.82 -24.18 -3.71
CA ARG A 249 8.61 -25.01 -3.48
C ARG A 249 8.65 -26.27 -4.37
N GLU A 250 9.84 -26.87 -4.48
CA GLU A 250 10.02 -28.10 -5.24
C GLU A 250 9.06 -29.18 -4.76
N GLY A 251 8.40 -29.86 -5.71
CA GLY A 251 7.45 -30.94 -5.43
C GLY A 251 6.07 -30.48 -4.93
N TRP A 252 5.85 -29.16 -4.68
CA TRP A 252 4.53 -28.69 -4.32
C TRP A 252 3.62 -28.58 -5.54
N PRO A 253 2.33 -29.01 -5.44
CA PRO A 253 1.34 -28.74 -6.48
C PRO A 253 1.22 -27.25 -6.76
N VAL A 254 1.09 -26.90 -8.05
CA VAL A 254 0.97 -25.49 -8.48
C VAL A 254 -0.38 -25.29 -9.14
N VAL A 255 -1.21 -24.44 -8.54
CA VAL A 255 -2.45 -23.96 -9.10
C VAL A 255 -2.18 -22.70 -9.92
N SER A 256 -2.39 -22.75 -11.23
CA SER A 256 -2.08 -21.67 -12.16
C SER A 256 -3.27 -21.36 -13.05
N ALA A 257 -3.55 -20.06 -13.28
CA ALA A 257 -4.58 -19.64 -14.21
C ALA A 257 -4.21 -19.99 -15.67
N ASP A 258 -2.90 -19.97 -16.00
CA ASP A 258 -2.45 -20.31 -17.34
C ASP A 258 -2.66 -21.80 -17.64
N ALA A 259 -2.34 -22.69 -16.71
CA ALA A 259 -2.62 -24.12 -16.83
C ALA A 259 -4.14 -24.41 -16.88
N ALA A 260 -4.94 -23.68 -16.13
CA ALA A 260 -6.39 -23.81 -16.18
C ALA A 260 -6.96 -23.35 -17.54
N ARG A 261 -6.46 -22.27 -18.13
CA ARG A 261 -6.82 -21.82 -19.48
C ARG A 261 -6.49 -22.87 -20.53
N GLU A 262 -5.28 -23.39 -20.50
CA GLU A 262 -4.83 -24.40 -21.44
C GLU A 262 -5.72 -25.67 -21.38
N LYS A 263 -6.05 -26.14 -20.17
CA LYS A 263 -6.92 -27.31 -19.97
C LYS A 263 -8.35 -27.06 -20.44
N LEU A 264 -8.85 -25.82 -20.35
CA LEU A 264 -10.21 -25.43 -20.73
C LEU A 264 -10.32 -24.93 -22.18
N GLY A 265 -9.21 -24.70 -22.88
CA GLY A 265 -9.19 -24.09 -24.19
C GLY A 265 -9.73 -22.66 -24.24
N VAL A 266 -9.46 -21.88 -23.18
CA VAL A 266 -9.93 -20.49 -23.03
C VAL A 266 -8.77 -19.54 -23.25
N ASP A 267 -8.93 -18.59 -24.17
CA ASP A 267 -7.91 -17.56 -24.42
C ASP A 267 -7.92 -16.46 -23.34
N PRO A 268 -6.78 -15.77 -23.10
CA PRO A 268 -6.70 -14.70 -22.11
C PRO A 268 -7.67 -13.54 -22.32
N GLU A 269 -8.13 -13.32 -23.56
CA GLU A 269 -9.07 -12.27 -23.96
C GLU A 269 -10.54 -12.68 -23.81
N ASP A 270 -10.81 -13.97 -23.64
CA ASP A 270 -12.15 -14.51 -23.46
C ASP A 270 -12.69 -14.30 -22.03
N ASN A 271 -13.95 -14.71 -21.82
CA ASN A 271 -14.56 -14.68 -20.50
C ASN A 271 -13.83 -15.61 -19.52
N GLN A 272 -13.16 -15.02 -18.55
CA GLN A 272 -12.33 -15.73 -17.56
C GLN A 272 -13.14 -16.38 -16.41
N GLY A 273 -14.45 -16.29 -16.42
CA GLY A 273 -15.29 -16.81 -15.32
C GLY A 273 -15.11 -18.30 -15.07
N THR A 274 -15.06 -19.13 -16.12
CA THR A 274 -14.83 -20.58 -16.04
C THR A 274 -13.43 -20.90 -15.52
N VAL A 275 -12.42 -20.16 -15.95
CA VAL A 275 -11.02 -20.28 -15.48
C VAL A 275 -10.92 -19.99 -13.98
N VAL A 276 -11.55 -18.91 -13.52
CA VAL A 276 -11.58 -18.55 -12.09
C VAL A 276 -12.25 -19.65 -11.25
N GLN A 277 -13.36 -20.23 -11.74
CA GLN A 277 -14.03 -21.33 -11.04
C GLN A 277 -13.17 -22.59 -10.99
N ALA A 278 -12.51 -22.95 -12.09
CA ALA A 278 -11.59 -24.10 -12.13
C ALA A 278 -10.41 -23.93 -11.17
N VAL A 279 -9.79 -22.74 -11.14
CA VAL A 279 -8.71 -22.40 -10.19
C VAL A 279 -9.23 -22.54 -8.75
N ARG A 280 -10.40 -22.00 -8.43
CA ARG A 280 -10.98 -22.09 -7.09
C ARG A 280 -11.27 -23.53 -6.68
N GLU A 281 -11.73 -24.38 -7.57
CA GLU A 281 -11.97 -25.77 -7.24
C GLU A 281 -10.67 -26.56 -7.02
N GLN A 282 -9.65 -26.33 -7.85
CA GLN A 282 -8.31 -26.91 -7.60
C GLN A 282 -7.75 -26.50 -6.22
N ILE A 283 -7.90 -25.22 -5.83
CA ILE A 283 -7.52 -24.76 -4.49
C ILE A 283 -8.28 -25.54 -3.42
N ARG A 284 -9.60 -25.73 -3.56
CA ARG A 284 -10.41 -26.50 -2.59
C ARG A 284 -9.97 -27.97 -2.50
N GLU A 285 -9.61 -28.59 -3.60
CA GLU A 285 -9.13 -29.99 -3.61
C GLU A 285 -7.85 -30.12 -2.75
N HIS A 286 -6.86 -29.24 -2.94
CA HIS A 286 -5.64 -29.25 -2.13
C HIS A 286 -5.93 -28.94 -0.66
N LEU A 287 -6.81 -27.95 -0.38
CA LEU A 287 -7.21 -27.61 0.99
C LEU A 287 -7.90 -28.79 1.71
N ARG A 288 -8.79 -29.55 1.05
CA ARG A 288 -9.46 -30.74 1.61
C ARG A 288 -8.46 -31.83 1.95
N ARG A 289 -7.38 -31.98 1.16
CA ARG A 289 -6.32 -32.97 1.37
C ARG A 289 -5.29 -32.51 2.41
N LYS A 290 -5.37 -31.26 2.87
CA LYS A 290 -4.38 -30.63 3.77
C LYS A 290 -2.93 -30.69 3.25
N GLU A 291 -2.74 -30.78 1.94
CA GLU A 291 -1.43 -30.79 1.32
C GLU A 291 -0.91 -29.37 1.05
N PRO A 292 0.41 -29.13 1.08
CA PRO A 292 0.97 -27.84 0.72
C PRO A 292 0.83 -27.59 -0.77
N PHE A 293 0.58 -26.34 -1.19
CA PHE A 293 0.50 -25.97 -2.60
C PHE A 293 0.78 -24.48 -2.84
N VAL A 294 0.99 -24.15 -4.11
CA VAL A 294 1.26 -22.77 -4.57
C VAL A 294 0.10 -22.28 -5.44
N VAL A 295 -0.36 -21.07 -5.20
CA VAL A 295 -1.25 -20.33 -6.10
C VAL A 295 -0.41 -19.37 -6.92
N ASN A 296 -0.06 -19.78 -8.14
CA ASN A 296 0.82 -19.03 -9.02
C ASN A 296 0.02 -18.26 -10.08
N THR A 297 -0.53 -17.12 -9.66
CA THR A 297 -1.17 -16.13 -10.52
C THR A 297 -0.56 -14.75 -10.26
N THR A 298 -0.97 -13.70 -10.97
CA THR A 298 -0.40 -12.36 -10.77
C THR A 298 -0.74 -11.75 -9.41
N ASN A 299 -1.95 -11.96 -8.90
CA ASN A 299 -2.45 -11.54 -7.58
C ASN A 299 -2.06 -10.10 -7.20
N LEU A 300 -2.20 -9.16 -8.14
CA LEU A 300 -1.67 -7.80 -8.01
C LEU A 300 -2.48 -6.93 -7.06
N THR A 301 -3.80 -7.09 -7.03
CA THR A 301 -4.65 -6.27 -6.17
C THR A 301 -4.97 -6.98 -4.86
N ARG A 302 -5.19 -6.21 -3.81
CA ARG A 302 -5.65 -6.74 -2.52
C ARG A 302 -6.92 -7.56 -2.68
N GLN A 303 -7.87 -7.10 -3.50
CA GLN A 303 -9.12 -7.81 -3.77
C GLN A 303 -8.89 -9.22 -4.35
N MET A 304 -7.96 -9.35 -5.32
CA MET A 304 -7.62 -10.67 -5.89
C MET A 304 -7.05 -11.60 -4.83
N ARG A 305 -6.12 -11.13 -4.00
CA ARG A 305 -5.52 -11.91 -2.92
C ARG A 305 -6.54 -12.31 -1.86
N GLN A 306 -7.41 -11.37 -1.45
CA GLN A 306 -8.44 -11.63 -0.43
C GLN A 306 -9.39 -12.76 -0.81
N GLY A 307 -9.77 -12.89 -2.10
CA GLY A 307 -10.62 -13.99 -2.56
C GLY A 307 -10.00 -15.38 -2.33
N THR A 308 -8.69 -15.51 -2.54
CA THR A 308 -7.93 -16.74 -2.28
C THR A 308 -7.69 -16.93 -0.77
N ILE A 309 -7.31 -15.88 -0.07
CA ILE A 309 -7.04 -15.93 1.39
C ILE A 309 -8.30 -16.32 2.17
N ALA A 310 -9.46 -15.76 1.81
CA ALA A 310 -10.72 -16.11 2.45
C ALA A 310 -11.03 -17.61 2.31
N LEU A 311 -10.82 -18.16 1.09
CA LEU A 311 -10.98 -19.59 0.87
C LEU A 311 -10.00 -20.43 1.70
N CYS A 312 -8.74 -20.04 1.78
CA CYS A 312 -7.72 -20.70 2.60
C CYS A 312 -8.08 -20.69 4.09
N ARG A 313 -8.58 -19.56 4.58
CA ARG A 313 -9.04 -19.39 5.95
C ARG A 313 -10.16 -20.35 6.33
N ASP A 314 -11.15 -20.56 5.46
CA ASP A 314 -12.27 -21.47 5.70
C ASP A 314 -11.82 -22.93 5.94
N TYR A 315 -10.57 -23.26 5.58
CA TYR A 315 -9.93 -24.57 5.78
C TYR A 315 -8.78 -24.54 6.80
N ASP A 316 -8.71 -23.51 7.63
CA ASP A 316 -7.65 -23.34 8.64
C ASP A 316 -6.23 -23.43 8.05
N ALA A 317 -6.04 -22.88 6.84
CA ALA A 317 -4.75 -22.96 6.15
C ALA A 317 -3.80 -21.84 6.59
N ARG A 318 -2.51 -22.15 6.68
CA ARG A 318 -1.44 -21.17 6.82
C ARG A 318 -1.13 -20.52 5.47
N VAL A 319 -1.31 -19.21 5.37
CA VAL A 319 -1.09 -18.43 4.13
C VAL A 319 0.18 -17.59 4.23
N GLU A 320 1.03 -17.73 3.24
CA GLU A 320 2.18 -16.87 2.94
C GLU A 320 1.92 -16.17 1.60
N ILE A 321 2.22 -14.87 1.50
CA ILE A 321 2.28 -14.17 0.22
C ILE A 321 3.74 -13.93 -0.13
N VAL A 322 4.14 -14.36 -1.33
CA VAL A 322 5.47 -14.06 -1.88
C VAL A 322 5.33 -13.05 -3.01
N ALA A 323 5.83 -11.85 -2.77
CA ALA A 323 5.79 -10.74 -3.71
C ALA A 323 7.13 -10.60 -4.42
N LEU A 324 7.13 -10.66 -5.76
CA LEU A 324 8.33 -10.48 -6.56
C LEU A 324 8.43 -9.04 -7.05
N ASP A 325 9.31 -8.29 -6.40
CA ASP A 325 9.62 -6.91 -6.74
C ASP A 325 10.87 -6.87 -7.63
N ARG A 326 10.66 -6.63 -8.92
CA ARG A 326 11.73 -6.49 -9.91
C ARG A 326 11.65 -5.12 -10.58
N PRO A 327 12.79 -4.48 -10.88
CA PRO A 327 12.81 -3.23 -11.65
C PRO A 327 12.09 -3.38 -13.00
N PRO A 328 11.49 -2.29 -13.53
CA PRO A 328 10.73 -2.34 -14.78
C PRO A 328 11.48 -2.91 -15.98
N ASP A 329 12.77 -2.53 -16.14
CA ASP A 329 13.64 -3.00 -17.20
C ASP A 329 13.90 -4.51 -17.12
N VAL A 330 14.05 -5.04 -15.90
CA VAL A 330 14.22 -6.48 -15.64
C VAL A 330 12.94 -7.22 -16.01
N VAL A 331 11.77 -6.72 -15.58
CA VAL A 331 10.47 -7.33 -15.92
C VAL A 331 10.26 -7.39 -17.42
N LEU A 332 10.51 -6.28 -18.12
CA LEU A 332 10.32 -6.21 -19.58
C LEU A 332 11.31 -7.11 -20.32
N ARG A 333 12.58 -7.13 -19.92
CA ARG A 333 13.61 -8.00 -20.49
C ARG A 333 13.22 -9.48 -20.32
N GLN A 334 12.91 -9.89 -19.09
CA GLN A 334 12.51 -11.27 -18.80
C GLN A 334 11.23 -11.68 -19.54
N ASN A 335 10.29 -10.74 -19.74
CA ASN A 335 9.09 -11.02 -20.51
C ASN A 335 9.39 -11.28 -22.00
N ARG A 336 10.37 -10.58 -22.61
CA ARG A 336 10.80 -10.81 -24.01
C ARG A 336 11.47 -12.17 -24.21
N GLU A 337 12.07 -12.73 -23.14
CA GLU A 337 12.76 -14.04 -23.17
C GLU A 337 11.79 -15.22 -22.98
N ARG A 338 10.47 -14.95 -22.77
CA ARG A 338 9.46 -16.01 -22.59
C ARG A 338 8.93 -16.53 -23.93
N ASP A 339 8.59 -17.82 -23.96
CA ASP A 339 7.90 -18.42 -25.11
C ASP A 339 6.54 -17.76 -25.38
N ARG A 340 5.79 -17.45 -24.30
CA ARG A 340 4.51 -16.70 -24.36
C ARG A 340 4.73 -15.31 -23.74
N GLN A 341 4.98 -14.34 -24.61
CA GLN A 341 5.17 -12.95 -24.20
C GLN A 341 3.83 -12.29 -23.92
N VAL A 342 3.81 -11.43 -22.87
CA VAL A 342 2.67 -10.53 -22.60
C VAL A 342 2.99 -9.18 -23.24
N PRO A 343 2.04 -8.53 -23.95
CA PRO A 343 2.26 -7.19 -24.51
C PRO A 343 2.74 -6.19 -23.46
N GLU A 344 3.73 -5.37 -23.79
CA GLU A 344 4.35 -4.46 -22.83
C GLU A 344 3.37 -3.43 -22.25
N ASP A 345 2.41 -2.96 -23.06
CA ASP A 345 1.34 -2.07 -22.61
C ASP A 345 0.42 -2.73 -21.56
N VAL A 346 0.19 -4.04 -21.67
CA VAL A 346 -0.54 -4.82 -20.67
C VAL A 346 0.25 -4.89 -19.37
N ILE A 347 1.56 -5.14 -19.44
CA ILE A 347 2.42 -5.16 -18.24
C ILE A 347 2.41 -3.79 -17.55
N ARG A 348 2.51 -2.71 -18.30
CA ARG A 348 2.44 -1.33 -17.76
C ARG A 348 1.09 -1.04 -17.11
N ARG A 349 -0.03 -1.43 -17.75
CA ARG A 349 -1.39 -1.32 -17.14
C ARG A 349 -1.54 -2.15 -15.87
N LEU A 350 -0.93 -3.32 -15.80
CA LEU A 350 -0.93 -4.17 -14.62
C LEU A 350 -0.10 -3.56 -13.49
N ALA A 351 1.06 -2.95 -13.80
CA ALA A 351 1.88 -2.27 -12.82
C ALA A 351 1.13 -1.13 -12.11
N LEU A 352 0.33 -0.34 -12.85
CA LEU A 352 -0.53 0.71 -12.28
C LEU A 352 -1.57 0.19 -11.27
N LYS A 353 -1.98 -1.09 -11.39
CA LYS A 353 -2.95 -1.73 -10.51
C LYS A 353 -2.31 -2.47 -9.34
N TRP A 354 -0.99 -2.59 -9.32
CA TRP A 354 -0.31 -3.37 -8.30
C TRP A 354 -0.34 -2.67 -6.95
N GLU A 355 -1.09 -3.27 -6.02
CA GLU A 355 -1.16 -2.88 -4.62
C GLU A 355 -0.17 -3.75 -3.82
N PRO A 356 0.79 -3.16 -3.08
CA PRO A 356 1.78 -3.94 -2.35
C PRO A 356 1.09 -4.85 -1.32
N PRO A 357 1.43 -6.16 -1.29
CA PRO A 357 0.97 -7.05 -0.23
C PRO A 357 1.48 -6.59 1.13
N SER A 358 0.67 -6.81 2.14
CA SER A 358 0.99 -6.38 3.49
C SER A 358 0.72 -7.45 4.54
N ARG A 359 1.32 -7.26 5.71
CA ARG A 359 1.07 -8.09 6.89
C ARG A 359 -0.36 -8.05 7.40
N LEU A 360 -1.20 -7.16 6.87
CA LEU A 360 -2.65 -7.13 7.16
C LEU A 360 -3.43 -8.23 6.44
N GLU A 361 -2.84 -8.88 5.43
CA GLU A 361 -3.54 -9.79 4.53
C GLU A 361 -3.30 -11.27 4.83
N ALA A 362 -2.14 -11.63 5.36
CA ALA A 362 -1.73 -13.02 5.52
C ALA A 362 -0.88 -13.24 6.78
N HIS A 363 -0.62 -14.50 7.13
CA HIS A 363 0.26 -14.85 8.23
C HIS A 363 1.69 -14.33 7.99
N GLU A 364 2.15 -14.42 6.75
CA GLU A 364 3.48 -13.99 6.34
C GLU A 364 3.47 -13.29 4.98
N VAL A 365 4.32 -12.29 4.80
CA VAL A 365 4.57 -11.64 3.51
C VAL A 365 6.07 -11.56 3.30
N VAL A 366 6.52 -12.19 2.24
CA VAL A 366 7.93 -12.24 1.83
C VAL A 366 8.09 -11.43 0.54
N TRP A 367 9.09 -10.57 0.52
CA TRP A 367 9.50 -9.84 -0.68
C TRP A 367 10.78 -10.47 -1.24
N ALA A 368 10.79 -10.84 -2.52
CA ALA A 368 11.87 -11.59 -3.16
C ALA A 368 12.31 -10.97 -4.50
#